data_ad243440a69905431519339048bac7e5
#
_entry.id   ad243440a69905431519339048bac7e5
#
_cell.length_a   1.000
_cell.length_b   1.000
_cell.length_c   1.000
_cell.angle_alpha   90.00
_cell.angle_beta   90.00
_cell.angle_gamma   90.00
#
_symmetry.space_group_name_H-M   'P 1'
#
loop_
_entity.id
_entity.type
_entity.pdbx_description
1 polymer ?
#
loop_
_entity_poly.entity_id
_entity_poly.type
_entity_poly.pdbx_seq_one_letter_code
_entity_poly.pdbx_strand_id
1 'polypeptide(L)'
;MQLLNVAAGKVSEYNMPKACRTTDTVSVHECGVVPTADSASGDVFIEGLAAHRATDSNTSHPAVPPAAGCTPHVTTLSSGSPDVFVNGLALARIGDGYGCGITLTSGASTVSAN
;
A
#
# COMPACT_ATOMS: atom_id res chain seq x y z
N MET A 1 8.08 11.33 -17.55
CA MET A 1 7.28 10.89 -17.72
C MET A 1 6.55 11.02 -18.70
N GLN A 2 6.07 10.85 -19.02
CA GLN A 2 5.37 10.82 -19.88
C GLN A 2 4.31 11.17 -19.94
N LEU A 3 3.88 11.69 -20.25
CA LEU A 3 2.79 11.69 -20.30
C LEU A 3 2.21 11.55 -21.34
N LEU A 4 2.03 11.16 -21.66
CA LEU A 4 1.55 10.75 -22.41
C LEU A 4 0.57 10.90 -23.06
N ASN A 5 0.19 11.00 -23.57
CA ASN A 5 -0.67 10.99 -24.27
C ASN A 5 -1.58 11.53 -24.42
N VAL A 6 -1.97 11.93 -24.23
CA VAL A 6 -2.83 12.15 -24.32
C VAL A 6 -3.65 12.47 -25.02
N ALA A 7 -3.79 12.70 -25.69
CA ALA A 7 -4.59 12.92 -26.02
C ALA A 7 -5.61 12.81 -25.94
N ALA A 8 -5.81 12.73 -26.36
CA ALA A 8 -6.71 12.38 -26.01
C ALA A 8 -6.39 11.65 -25.24
N GLY A 9 -5.80 11.37 -25.44
CA GLY A 9 -5.55 10.64 -24.62
C GLY A 9 -5.08 11.05 -23.55
N LYS A 10 -5.31 10.97 -22.88
CA LYS A 10 -4.93 11.28 -21.83
C LYS A 10 -4.06 10.47 -21.32
N VAL A 11 -3.25 10.87 -20.67
CA VAL A 11 -2.31 10.09 -20.18
C VAL A 11 -2.68 9.39 -19.05
N SER A 12 -2.30 8.22 -19.00
CA SER A 12 -2.74 7.33 -17.99
C SER A 12 -2.12 7.56 -16.66
N GLU A 13 -1.14 8.39 -16.52
CA GLU A 13 -0.57 8.60 -15.20
C GLU A 13 -1.59 9.14 -14.22
N TYR A 14 -2.66 9.78 -14.68
CA TYR A 14 -3.72 10.17 -13.78
C TYR A 14 -4.47 8.98 -13.22
N ASN A 15 -4.33 7.83 -13.84
CA ASN A 15 -5.01 6.62 -13.39
C ASN A 15 -4.08 5.67 -12.66
N MET A 16 -2.82 6.02 -12.52
CA MET A 16 -1.88 5.17 -11.82
C MET A 16 -1.97 5.43 -10.33
N PRO A 17 -2.09 4.38 -9.52
CA PRO A 17 -2.19 4.57 -8.08
C PRO A 17 -0.88 5.09 -7.50
N LYS A 18 -1.01 5.82 -6.41
CA LYS A 18 0.14 6.36 -5.70
C LYS A 18 0.93 5.24 -5.05
N ALA A 19 2.25 5.35 -5.10
CA ALA A 19 3.15 4.42 -4.44
C ALA A 19 3.06 4.61 -2.92
N CYS A 20 3.12 3.51 -2.18
CA CYS A 20 2.97 3.53 -0.73
C CYS A 20 4.30 3.32 -0.01
N ARG A 21 4.37 3.82 1.21
CA ARG A 21 5.58 3.84 2.03
C ARG A 21 5.22 3.42 3.44
N THR A 22 6.23 3.14 4.24
CA THR A 22 6.00 2.95 5.67
C THR A 22 5.23 4.15 6.22
N THR A 23 4.36 3.91 7.16
CA THR A 23 3.43 4.87 7.79
C THR A 23 2.24 5.29 6.93
N ASP A 24 2.15 4.91 5.68
CA ASP A 24 0.94 5.16 4.91
C ASP A 24 -0.23 4.38 5.51
N THR A 25 -1.43 4.96 5.45
CA THR A 25 -2.59 4.42 6.14
C THR A 25 -3.25 3.29 5.36
N VAL A 26 -3.94 2.45 6.10
CA VAL A 26 -4.66 1.29 5.58
C VAL A 26 -6.10 1.40 6.05
N SER A 27 -7.02 0.82 5.30
CA SER A 27 -8.43 0.81 5.72
C SER A 27 -8.60 0.02 7.02
N VAL A 28 -9.70 0.29 7.72
CA VAL A 28 -9.92 -0.30 9.05
C VAL A 28 -10.79 -1.53 8.96
N HIS A 29 -10.63 -2.41 9.94
CA HIS A 29 -11.63 -3.43 10.26
C HIS A 29 -12.75 -2.79 11.11
N GLU A 30 -13.75 -3.57 11.46
CA GLU A 30 -14.89 -3.08 12.22
C GLU A 30 -14.50 -2.53 13.59
N CYS A 31 -13.34 -2.89 14.10
CA CYS A 31 -12.87 -2.40 15.40
C CYS A 31 -12.37 -0.97 15.37
N GLY A 32 -12.27 -0.36 14.21
CA GLY A 32 -12.06 1.09 14.09
C GLY A 32 -10.65 1.62 14.30
N VAL A 33 -9.66 0.75 14.45
CA VAL A 33 -8.26 1.21 14.57
C VAL A 33 -7.65 1.25 13.18
N VAL A 34 -7.09 2.39 12.79
CA VAL A 34 -6.47 2.56 11.47
C VAL A 34 -5.04 2.00 11.51
N PRO A 35 -4.76 0.91 10.78
CA PRO A 35 -3.39 0.43 10.70
C PRO A 35 -2.59 1.27 9.71
N THR A 36 -1.27 1.08 9.74
CA THR A 36 -0.39 1.71 8.77
C THR A 36 0.55 0.65 8.20
N ALA A 37 1.12 0.95 7.04
CA ALA A 37 2.19 0.14 6.48
C ALA A 37 3.38 0.17 7.44
N ASP A 38 3.96 -0.98 7.74
CA ASP A 38 5.01 -1.09 8.75
C ASP A 38 6.36 -1.42 8.12
N SER A 39 6.64 -2.66 7.81
CA SER A 39 7.95 -2.99 7.24
C SER A 39 8.07 -2.47 5.81
N ALA A 40 9.31 -2.28 5.37
CA ALA A 40 9.56 -1.62 4.10
C ALA A 40 11.02 -1.83 3.70
N SER A 41 11.39 -1.30 2.54
CA SER A 41 12.76 -1.40 2.02
C SER A 41 13.78 -0.79 2.97
N GLY A 42 14.94 -1.40 3.06
CA GLY A 42 16.05 -0.85 3.84
C GLY A 42 16.85 0.21 3.10
N ASP A 43 16.66 0.34 1.79
CA ASP A 43 17.51 1.21 0.97
C ASP A 43 16.79 1.96 -0.14
N VAL A 44 15.49 1.78 -0.34
CA VAL A 44 14.73 2.54 -1.33
C VAL A 44 13.69 3.39 -0.61
N PHE A 45 13.69 4.69 -0.91
CA PHE A 45 12.83 5.64 -0.24
C PHE A 45 12.02 6.42 -1.26
N ILE A 46 10.80 6.76 -0.89
CA ILE A 46 9.87 7.53 -1.68
C ILE A 46 9.44 8.71 -0.83
N GLU A 47 9.80 9.93 -1.26
CA GLU A 47 9.51 11.14 -0.50
C GLU A 47 10.01 11.05 0.94
N GLY A 48 11.20 10.46 1.10
CA GLY A 48 11.85 10.38 2.40
C GLY A 48 11.39 9.24 3.31
N LEU A 49 10.43 8.43 2.88
CA LEU A 49 9.93 7.29 3.65
C LEU A 49 10.25 5.99 2.92
N ALA A 50 10.56 4.95 3.67
CA ALA A 50 10.94 3.66 3.07
C ALA A 50 9.79 3.07 2.26
N ALA A 51 10.10 2.59 1.07
CA ALA A 51 9.10 2.03 0.15
C ALA A 51 8.54 0.72 0.71
N HIS A 52 7.20 0.63 0.72
CA HIS A 52 6.47 -0.56 1.16
C HIS A 52 6.29 -1.50 -0.01
N ARG A 53 6.32 -2.81 0.24
CA ARG A 53 6.33 -3.80 -0.84
C ARG A 53 5.43 -4.97 -0.50
N ALA A 54 5.05 -5.73 -1.51
CA ALA A 54 4.38 -7.02 -1.28
C ALA A 54 5.19 -7.86 -0.29
N THR A 55 4.54 -8.53 0.59
CA THR A 55 5.03 -9.30 1.73
C THR A 55 5.44 -8.47 2.94
N ASP A 56 5.52 -7.16 2.82
CA ASP A 56 5.74 -6.32 4.00
C ASP A 56 4.48 -6.27 4.86
N SER A 57 4.68 -6.09 6.16
CA SER A 57 3.60 -6.17 7.14
C SER A 57 2.96 -4.80 7.39
N ASN A 58 1.74 -4.85 7.94
CA ASN A 58 1.09 -3.67 8.51
C ASN A 58 1.31 -3.67 10.03
N THR A 59 0.96 -2.55 10.67
CA THR A 59 1.03 -2.46 12.12
C THR A 59 -0.07 -3.30 12.75
N SER A 60 0.16 -3.73 13.98
CA SER A 60 -0.83 -4.51 14.72
C SER A 60 -2.14 -3.72 14.82
N HIS A 61 -3.23 -4.37 14.50
CA HIS A 61 -4.56 -3.75 14.53
C HIS A 61 -5.59 -4.80 14.91
N PRO A 62 -6.66 -4.39 15.58
CA PRO A 62 -7.68 -5.37 15.99
C PRO A 62 -8.59 -5.72 14.84
N ALA A 63 -8.96 -6.98 14.77
CA ALA A 63 -9.96 -7.49 13.86
C ALA A 63 -11.03 -8.20 14.69
N VAL A 64 -12.20 -8.34 14.12
CA VAL A 64 -13.31 -8.96 14.81
C VAL A 64 -13.54 -10.37 14.31
N PRO A 65 -13.10 -11.38 15.07
CA PRO A 65 -13.72 -12.68 14.89
C PRO A 65 -15.13 -12.57 15.44
N PRO A 66 -16.11 -13.11 14.77
CA PRO A 66 -17.52 -12.85 15.10
C PRO A 66 -17.89 -13.08 16.56
N ALA A 67 -17.26 -14.03 17.23
CA ALA A 67 -17.68 -14.39 18.57
C ALA A 67 -16.76 -13.89 19.66
N ALA A 68 -15.66 -13.26 19.34
CA ALA A 68 -14.62 -13.01 20.35
C ALA A 68 -14.32 -11.54 20.57
N GLY A 69 -14.91 -10.65 19.81
CA GLY A 69 -14.56 -9.23 19.88
C GLY A 69 -13.24 -8.94 19.20
N CYS A 70 -12.73 -7.75 19.42
CA CYS A 70 -11.54 -7.26 18.70
C CYS A 70 -10.28 -7.93 19.22
N THR A 71 -9.56 -8.58 18.32
CA THR A 71 -8.31 -9.28 18.64
C THR A 71 -7.20 -8.69 17.76
N PRO A 72 -6.05 -8.32 18.32
CA PRO A 72 -4.97 -7.77 17.53
C PRO A 72 -4.37 -8.81 16.59
N HIS A 73 -4.05 -8.38 15.37
CA HIS A 73 -3.31 -9.20 14.43
C HIS A 73 -2.43 -8.33 13.52
N VAL A 74 -1.55 -8.99 12.81
CA VAL A 74 -0.67 -8.37 11.80
C VAL A 74 -0.79 -9.21 10.56
N THR A 75 -0.92 -8.55 9.40
CA THR A 75 -0.97 -9.26 8.12
C THR A 75 0.03 -8.64 7.15
N THR A 76 0.26 -9.32 6.04
CA THR A 76 1.23 -8.86 5.04
C THR A 76 0.52 -8.48 3.75
N LEU A 77 1.14 -7.57 3.00
CA LEU A 77 0.61 -7.12 1.73
C LEU A 77 0.68 -8.25 0.72
N SER A 78 -0.43 -8.56 0.07
CA SER A 78 -0.55 -9.68 -0.85
C SER A 78 -0.50 -9.27 -2.30
N SER A 79 -0.60 -7.99 -2.62
CA SER A 79 -0.57 -7.53 -4.02
C SER A 79 0.30 -6.29 -4.13
N GLY A 80 0.73 -5.99 -5.35
CA GLY A 80 1.54 -4.82 -5.63
C GLY A 80 1.65 -4.62 -7.13
N SER A 81 2.51 -3.70 -7.53
CA SER A 81 2.70 -3.38 -8.93
C SER A 81 3.13 -4.60 -9.74
N PRO A 82 2.55 -4.83 -10.92
CA PRO A 82 3.05 -5.88 -11.81
C PRO A 82 4.33 -5.50 -12.52
N ASP A 83 4.71 -4.22 -12.51
CA ASP A 83 5.82 -3.72 -13.32
C ASP A 83 6.95 -3.12 -12.52
N VAL A 84 6.70 -2.63 -11.31
CA VAL A 84 7.70 -1.91 -10.52
C VAL A 84 8.03 -2.72 -9.29
N PHE A 85 9.30 -2.97 -9.09
CA PHE A 85 9.78 -3.81 -8.00
C PHE A 85 10.82 -3.06 -7.18
N VAL A 86 10.80 -3.30 -5.88
CA VAL A 86 11.75 -2.74 -4.94
C VAL A 86 12.38 -3.92 -4.20
N ASN A 87 13.69 -4.08 -4.35
CA ASN A 87 14.41 -5.22 -3.77
C ASN A 87 13.81 -6.55 -4.23
N GLY A 88 13.34 -6.61 -5.48
CA GLY A 88 12.73 -7.83 -6.02
C GLY A 88 11.30 -8.11 -5.60
N LEU A 89 10.68 -7.21 -4.84
CA LEU A 89 9.30 -7.36 -4.38
C LEU A 89 8.43 -6.28 -5.03
N ALA A 90 7.19 -6.62 -5.34
CA ALA A 90 6.28 -5.68 -6.02
C ALA A 90 6.05 -4.45 -5.16
N LEU A 91 6.19 -3.27 -5.75
CA LEU A 91 5.96 -2.00 -5.04
C LEU A 91 4.50 -1.88 -4.64
N ALA A 92 4.25 -1.50 -3.39
CA ALA A 92 2.90 -1.29 -2.87
C ALA A 92 2.29 -0.01 -3.43
N ARG A 93 0.97 -0.03 -3.66
CA ARG A 93 0.22 1.11 -4.19
C ARG A 93 -1.09 1.24 -3.44
N ILE A 94 -1.68 2.43 -3.47
CA ILE A 94 -3.04 2.62 -2.95
C ILE A 94 -3.97 1.62 -3.61
N GLY A 95 -4.77 0.93 -2.81
CA GLY A 95 -5.70 -0.08 -3.27
C GLY A 95 -5.18 -1.49 -3.17
N ASP A 96 -3.87 -1.68 -2.99
CA ASP A 96 -3.33 -3.03 -2.81
C ASP A 96 -3.77 -3.61 -1.48
N GLY A 97 -4.03 -4.90 -1.47
CA GLY A 97 -4.68 -5.57 -0.37
C GLY A 97 -3.75 -6.39 0.50
N TYR A 98 -4.11 -6.48 1.78
CA TYR A 98 -3.46 -7.35 2.74
C TYR A 98 -4.22 -8.66 2.87
N GLY A 99 -3.58 -9.65 3.46
CA GLY A 99 -4.18 -10.97 3.60
C GLY A 99 -5.47 -11.00 4.39
N CYS A 100 -5.74 -9.97 5.20
CA CYS A 100 -6.98 -9.88 5.96
C CYS A 100 -8.08 -9.07 5.27
N GLY A 101 -7.83 -8.63 4.04
CA GLY A 101 -8.86 -7.95 3.23
C GLY A 101 -8.86 -6.44 3.28
N ILE A 102 -8.03 -5.82 4.10
CA ILE A 102 -7.93 -4.36 4.14
C ILE A 102 -6.95 -3.88 3.08
N THR A 103 -7.05 -2.62 2.70
CA THR A 103 -6.27 -2.07 1.58
C THR A 103 -5.56 -0.78 1.97
N LEU A 104 -4.46 -0.49 1.27
CA LEU A 104 -3.74 0.77 1.42
C LEU A 104 -4.60 1.93 0.94
N THR A 105 -4.63 3.01 1.72
CA THR A 105 -5.49 4.17 1.45
C THR A 105 -4.74 5.48 1.26
N SER A 106 -3.46 5.56 1.64
CA SER A 106 -2.66 6.75 1.36
C SER A 106 -1.34 6.38 0.72
N GLY A 107 -0.72 7.32 0.07
CA GLY A 107 0.54 7.11 -0.63
C GLY A 107 1.24 8.41 -0.94
N ALA A 108 2.32 8.31 -1.69
CA ALA A 108 3.14 9.46 -2.08
C ALA A 108 2.34 10.40 -2.96
N SER A 109 2.55 11.70 -2.79
CA SER A 109 1.84 12.68 -3.59
C SER A 109 2.42 12.81 -5.00
N THR A 110 3.67 12.45 -5.22
CA THR A 110 4.34 12.68 -6.49
C THR A 110 4.86 11.42 -7.18
N VAL A 111 4.70 10.25 -6.58
CA VAL A 111 5.19 8.99 -7.15
C VAL A 111 4.05 8.02 -7.31
N SER A 112 3.89 7.50 -8.52
CA SER A 112 2.83 6.54 -8.86
C SER A 112 3.44 5.36 -9.60
N ALA A 113 2.74 4.24 -9.60
CA ALA A 113 3.17 3.06 -10.32
C ALA A 113 1.96 2.30 -10.87
N ASN A 114 2.21 1.59 -11.97
CA ASN A 114 1.16 0.73 -12.49
C ASN A 114 0.76 -0.31 -11.47
#